data_59e558bd26874a99de7f8660a2b1e234
#
_entry.id   59e558bd26874a99de7f8660a2b1e234
#
_cell.length_a   1.000
_cell.length_b   1.000
_cell.length_c   1.000
_cell.angle_alpha   90.00
_cell.angle_beta   90.00
_cell.angle_gamma   90.00
#
_symmetry.space_group_name_H-M   'P 1'
#
loop_
_entity.id
_entity.type
_entity.pdbx_description
1 polymer ?
#
loop_
_entity_poly.entity_id
_entity_poly.type
_entity_poly.pdbx_seq_one_letter_code
_entity_poly.pdbx_strand_id
1 'polypeptide(L)'
;MADVAIVMGSISDWDVMKAACDVLEEYGVTYDKRILSAHRTPLEMIEYSKNAKANGFKVVIAGAGGAAHLPGMFAAMTTLPVIGVPIRTSTAEGLDSLLSIVQMPRGVPVATVAIGNSTNAALLACEILALSDNELSDKIAAARAKREEEVKALNDTAWDNS
;
A
#
# COMPACT_ATOMS: atom_id res chain seq x y z
N MET A 1 -3.88 10.52 -16.18
CA MET A 1 -4.33 10.59 -14.77
C MET A 1 -3.71 9.43 -14.04
N ALA A 2 -3.32 9.59 -12.79
CA ALA A 2 -2.71 8.50 -12.01
C ALA A 2 -3.76 7.48 -11.55
N ASP A 3 -3.41 6.19 -11.57
CA ASP A 3 -4.30 5.09 -11.15
C ASP A 3 -4.28 4.85 -9.63
N VAL A 4 -3.13 5.09 -8.99
CA VAL A 4 -2.93 4.84 -7.55
C VAL A 4 -2.61 6.14 -6.82
N ALA A 5 -3.29 6.38 -5.70
CA ALA A 5 -2.91 7.42 -4.75
C ALA A 5 -2.07 6.79 -3.63
N ILE A 6 -0.85 7.28 -3.41
CA ILE A 6 -0.01 6.93 -2.27
C ILE A 6 -0.07 8.09 -1.27
N VAL A 7 -0.60 7.84 -0.08
CA VAL A 7 -0.73 8.85 0.97
C VAL A 7 -0.02 8.41 2.25
N MET A 8 0.58 9.35 2.95
CA MET A 8 1.29 9.08 4.21
C MET A 8 1.09 10.21 5.20
N GLY A 9 1.06 9.89 6.48
CA GLY A 9 0.79 10.86 7.55
C GLY A 9 1.93 11.82 7.85
N SER A 10 3.16 11.45 7.48
CA SER A 10 4.37 12.21 7.74
C SER A 10 5.44 11.89 6.71
N ILE A 11 6.39 12.83 6.52
CA ILE A 11 7.58 12.56 5.70
C ILE A 11 8.46 11.45 6.29
N SER A 12 8.39 11.22 7.61
CA SER A 12 9.09 10.10 8.26
C SER A 12 8.65 8.71 7.77
N ASP A 13 7.46 8.62 7.16
CA ASP A 13 6.93 7.37 6.61
C ASP A 13 7.51 7.05 5.23
N TRP A 14 8.20 8.03 4.62
CA TRP A 14 8.71 7.92 3.25
C TRP A 14 9.69 6.77 3.06
N ASP A 15 10.58 6.52 4.03
CA ASP A 15 11.57 5.44 3.93
C ASP A 15 10.91 4.07 3.71
N VAL A 16 9.71 3.87 4.26
CA VAL A 16 8.90 2.67 4.03
C VAL A 16 8.08 2.81 2.76
N MET A 17 7.38 3.93 2.57
CA MET A 17 6.41 4.10 1.48
C MET A 17 7.05 4.19 0.09
N LYS A 18 8.32 4.56 0.01
CA LYS A 18 9.08 4.60 -1.23
C LYS A 18 9.07 3.27 -1.98
N ALA A 19 9.18 2.15 -1.28
CA ALA A 19 9.18 0.83 -1.92
C ALA A 19 7.87 0.54 -2.67
N ALA A 20 6.74 1.14 -2.27
CA ALA A 20 5.52 1.05 -3.06
C ALA A 20 5.63 1.79 -4.40
N CYS A 21 6.29 2.96 -4.42
CA CYS A 21 6.54 3.69 -5.67
C CYS A 21 7.42 2.87 -6.61
N ASP A 22 8.50 2.30 -6.10
CA ASP A 22 9.45 1.50 -6.89
C ASP A 22 8.73 0.30 -7.57
N VAL A 23 7.82 -0.37 -6.85
CA VAL A 23 7.01 -1.47 -7.41
C VAL A 23 6.04 -0.96 -8.48
N LEU A 24 5.31 0.13 -8.23
CA LEU A 24 4.38 0.66 -9.23
C LEU A 24 5.10 1.08 -10.52
N GLU A 25 6.32 1.64 -10.40
CA GLU A 25 7.16 1.97 -11.54
C GLU A 25 7.60 0.71 -12.33
N GLU A 26 8.02 -0.35 -11.62
CA GLU A 26 8.38 -1.64 -12.23
C GLU A 26 7.23 -2.23 -13.07
N TYR A 27 6.01 -2.13 -12.57
CA TYR A 27 4.81 -2.65 -13.27
C TYR A 27 4.22 -1.66 -14.29
N GLY A 28 4.73 -0.43 -14.37
CA GLY A 28 4.24 0.61 -15.27
C GLY A 28 2.90 1.23 -14.84
N VAL A 29 2.58 1.15 -13.55
CA VAL A 29 1.36 1.73 -12.97
C VAL A 29 1.60 3.17 -12.56
N THR A 30 0.73 4.07 -12.99
CA THR A 30 0.83 5.49 -12.68
C THR A 30 0.34 5.79 -11.27
N TYR A 31 1.04 6.68 -10.56
CA TYR A 31 0.66 7.07 -9.20
C TYR A 31 0.88 8.56 -8.91
N ASP A 32 0.17 9.08 -7.93
CA ASP A 32 0.46 10.36 -7.25
C ASP A 32 0.80 10.07 -5.78
N LYS A 33 1.65 10.90 -5.18
CA LYS A 33 2.06 10.75 -3.78
C LYS A 33 1.86 12.04 -3.01
N ARG A 34 1.28 11.92 -1.79
CA ARG A 34 0.98 13.06 -0.93
C ARG A 34 1.25 12.78 0.54
N ILE A 35 1.72 13.80 1.25
CA ILE A 35 1.70 13.82 2.71
C ILE A 35 0.37 14.43 3.14
N LEU A 36 -0.45 13.64 3.82
CA LEU A 36 -1.77 14.02 4.33
C LEU A 36 -1.90 13.57 5.78
N SER A 37 -1.80 14.49 6.71
CA SER A 37 -1.92 14.14 8.11
C SER A 37 -3.38 14.15 8.56
N ALA A 38 -3.89 13.00 9.00
CA ALA A 38 -5.23 12.87 9.53
C ALA A 38 -5.48 13.81 10.74
N HIS A 39 -4.43 14.10 11.52
CA HIS A 39 -4.53 14.91 12.74
C HIS A 39 -4.10 16.37 12.57
N ARG A 40 -3.16 16.64 11.64
CA ARG A 40 -2.57 17.99 11.47
C ARG A 40 -3.15 18.77 10.28
N THR A 41 -3.62 18.05 9.25
CA THR A 41 -4.26 18.62 8.06
C THR A 41 -5.57 17.90 7.72
N PRO A 42 -6.51 17.78 8.69
CA PRO A 42 -7.71 16.94 8.53
C PRO A 42 -8.61 17.40 7.38
N LEU A 43 -8.78 18.69 7.18
CA LEU A 43 -9.64 19.22 6.12
C LEU A 43 -9.08 18.90 4.73
N GLU A 44 -7.79 19.07 4.53
CA GLU A 44 -7.11 18.73 3.28
C GLU A 44 -7.20 17.23 2.99
N MET A 45 -7.00 16.39 4.01
CA MET A 45 -7.15 14.95 3.91
C MET A 45 -8.58 14.56 3.50
N ILE A 46 -9.60 15.15 4.12
CA ILE A 46 -11.01 14.90 3.78
C ILE A 46 -11.33 15.33 2.35
N GLU A 47 -10.87 16.50 1.93
CA GLU A 47 -11.10 17.00 0.58
C GLU A 47 -10.43 16.08 -0.45
N TYR A 48 -9.15 15.73 -0.25
CA TYR A 48 -8.42 14.86 -1.16
C TYR A 48 -9.08 13.48 -1.26
N SER A 49 -9.49 12.87 -0.13
CA SER A 49 -10.11 11.56 -0.11
C SER A 49 -11.49 11.52 -0.78
N LYS A 50 -12.32 12.54 -0.58
CA LYS A 50 -13.63 12.67 -1.25
C LYS A 50 -13.50 12.81 -2.75
N ASN A 51 -12.48 13.51 -3.21
CA ASN A 51 -12.24 13.76 -4.63
C ASN A 51 -11.39 12.66 -5.29
N ALA A 52 -10.86 11.70 -4.56
CA ALA A 52 -9.94 10.69 -5.08
C ALA A 52 -10.48 9.96 -6.31
N LYS A 53 -11.74 9.51 -6.28
CA LYS A 53 -12.38 8.85 -7.42
C LYS A 53 -12.59 9.79 -8.62
N ALA A 54 -13.01 11.03 -8.37
CA ALA A 54 -13.20 12.02 -9.42
C ALA A 54 -11.88 12.45 -10.07
N ASN A 55 -10.77 12.40 -9.31
CA ASN A 55 -9.41 12.64 -9.79
C ASN A 55 -8.82 11.47 -10.58
N GLY A 56 -9.57 10.37 -10.78
CA GLY A 56 -9.19 9.24 -11.61
C GLY A 56 -8.48 8.12 -10.89
N PHE A 57 -8.23 8.22 -9.58
CA PHE A 57 -7.64 7.13 -8.82
C PHE A 57 -8.59 5.91 -8.76
N LYS A 58 -8.00 4.72 -8.76
CA LYS A 58 -8.70 3.43 -8.69
C LYS A 58 -8.41 2.70 -7.37
N VAL A 59 -7.22 2.91 -6.81
CA VAL A 59 -6.77 2.30 -5.55
C VAL A 59 -6.00 3.34 -4.73
N VAL A 60 -6.07 3.22 -3.42
CA VAL A 60 -5.32 4.06 -2.47
C VAL A 60 -4.40 3.19 -1.62
N ILE A 61 -3.14 3.60 -1.48
CA ILE A 61 -2.18 3.02 -0.54
C ILE A 61 -1.91 4.07 0.53
N ALA A 62 -2.23 3.77 1.79
CA ALA A 62 -2.14 4.72 2.88
C ALA A 62 -1.23 4.19 4.00
N GLY A 63 -0.11 4.89 4.25
CA GLY A 63 0.85 4.59 5.31
C GLY A 63 0.64 5.47 6.55
N ALA A 64 0.66 4.88 7.74
CA ALA A 64 0.58 5.61 8.99
C ALA A 64 1.18 4.84 10.16
N GLY A 65 1.72 5.56 11.15
CA GLY A 65 2.33 4.99 12.36
C GLY A 65 1.67 5.48 13.65
N GLY A 66 1.80 4.70 14.72
CA GLY A 66 1.25 4.99 16.03
C GLY A 66 -0.28 4.91 16.06
N ALA A 67 -0.93 6.02 16.43
CA ALA A 67 -2.37 6.22 16.23
C ALA A 67 -2.64 6.40 14.72
N ALA A 68 -2.53 5.31 13.98
CA ALA A 68 -2.47 5.25 12.52
C ALA A 68 -3.87 5.40 11.89
N HIS A 69 -4.49 6.56 12.07
CA HIS A 69 -5.88 6.81 11.69
C HIS A 69 -6.07 7.11 10.19
N LEU A 70 -5.02 7.52 9.47
CA LEU A 70 -5.12 7.96 8.07
C LEU A 70 -5.80 6.92 7.16
N PRO A 71 -5.42 5.64 7.13
CA PRO A 71 -6.04 4.67 6.23
C PRO A 71 -7.55 4.50 6.47
N GLY A 72 -7.95 4.39 7.74
CA GLY A 72 -9.36 4.25 8.12
C GLY A 72 -10.19 5.51 7.83
N MET A 73 -9.65 6.69 8.13
CA MET A 73 -10.30 7.95 7.83
C MET A 73 -10.43 8.18 6.32
N PHE A 74 -9.40 7.81 5.55
CA PHE A 74 -9.47 7.87 4.09
C PHE A 74 -10.56 6.93 3.55
N ALA A 75 -10.59 5.66 4.01
CA ALA A 75 -11.59 4.67 3.62
C ALA A 75 -13.03 5.10 3.95
N ALA A 76 -13.22 5.86 5.03
CA ALA A 76 -14.54 6.41 5.40
C ALA A 76 -15.05 7.50 4.44
N MET A 77 -14.17 8.11 3.63
CA MET A 77 -14.49 9.22 2.74
C MET A 77 -14.56 8.83 1.25
N THR A 78 -14.18 7.60 0.89
CA THR A 78 -14.16 7.13 -0.49
C THR A 78 -14.75 5.72 -0.60
N THR A 79 -15.19 5.36 -1.81
CA THR A 79 -15.58 3.97 -2.15
C THR A 79 -14.46 3.23 -2.89
N LEU A 80 -13.29 3.83 -3.05
CA LEU A 80 -12.14 3.16 -3.63
C LEU A 80 -11.55 2.14 -2.64
N PRO A 81 -10.95 1.05 -3.13
CA PRO A 81 -10.16 0.16 -2.28
C PRO A 81 -9.03 0.94 -1.60
N VAL A 82 -8.92 0.79 -0.28
CA VAL A 82 -7.84 1.38 0.52
C VAL A 82 -6.99 0.27 1.10
N ILE A 83 -5.68 0.34 0.86
CA ILE A 83 -4.68 -0.58 1.37
C ILE A 83 -3.88 0.15 2.44
N GLY A 84 -3.91 -0.35 3.67
CA GLY A 84 -3.23 0.24 4.81
C GLY A 84 -1.86 -0.39 5.03
N VAL A 85 -0.85 0.46 5.19
CA VAL A 85 0.53 0.08 5.52
C VAL A 85 0.84 0.53 6.93
N PRO A 86 0.91 -0.39 7.92
CA PRO A 86 1.33 -0.05 9.27
C PRO A 86 2.81 0.34 9.26
N ILE A 87 3.14 1.51 9.80
CA ILE A 87 4.53 1.97 9.93
C ILE A 87 5.04 1.60 11.33
N ARG A 88 6.26 1.05 11.38
CA ARG A 88 6.91 0.70 12.64
C ARG A 88 7.12 1.92 13.52
N THR A 89 6.85 1.77 14.82
CA THR A 89 7.10 2.78 15.86
C THR A 89 8.12 2.29 16.87
N SER A 90 8.77 3.21 17.57
CA SER A 90 9.71 2.86 18.64
C SER A 90 9.01 2.32 19.90
N THR A 91 7.73 2.64 20.10
CA THR A 91 6.98 2.29 21.32
C THR A 91 6.52 0.84 21.31
N ALA A 92 5.93 0.38 20.21
CA ALA A 92 5.32 -0.96 20.12
C ALA A 92 5.71 -1.71 18.84
N GLU A 93 6.85 -1.37 18.24
CA GLU A 93 7.41 -2.04 17.07
C GLU A 93 6.45 -2.11 15.86
N GLY A 94 5.44 -1.25 15.85
CA GLY A 94 4.42 -1.16 14.81
C GLY A 94 3.13 -1.93 15.11
N LEU A 95 3.03 -2.64 16.24
CA LEU A 95 1.79 -3.32 16.66
C LEU A 95 0.66 -2.32 16.92
N ASP A 96 0.97 -1.16 17.48
CA ASP A 96 0.07 -0.04 17.66
C ASP A 96 -0.49 0.46 16.31
N SER A 97 0.38 0.62 15.31
CA SER A 97 0.01 0.99 13.95
C SER A 97 -0.87 -0.07 13.29
N LEU A 98 -0.48 -1.34 13.39
CA LEU A 98 -1.22 -2.47 12.83
C LEU A 98 -2.63 -2.54 13.41
N LEU A 99 -2.77 -2.51 14.72
CA LEU A 99 -4.09 -2.60 15.37
C LEU A 99 -4.95 -1.38 15.08
N SER A 100 -4.37 -0.19 14.95
CA SER A 100 -5.09 1.03 14.57
C SER A 100 -5.67 0.95 13.15
N ILE A 101 -5.00 0.25 12.24
CA ILE A 101 -5.39 0.14 10.83
C ILE A 101 -6.31 -1.06 10.59
N VAL A 102 -5.98 -2.24 11.16
CA VAL A 102 -6.67 -3.49 10.82
C VAL A 102 -8.04 -3.62 11.49
N GLN A 103 -8.24 -3.02 12.68
CA GLN A 103 -9.47 -3.15 13.47
C GLN A 103 -10.58 -2.18 13.00
N MET A 104 -10.88 -2.23 11.69
CA MET A 104 -11.93 -1.38 11.11
C MET A 104 -13.34 -1.87 11.45
N PRO A 105 -14.29 -0.95 11.64
CA PRO A 105 -15.68 -1.30 11.88
C PRO A 105 -16.33 -1.92 10.64
N ARG A 106 -17.40 -2.68 10.88
CA ARG A 106 -18.21 -3.23 9.80
C ARG A 106 -18.73 -2.12 8.88
N GLY A 107 -18.52 -2.30 7.56
CA GLY A 107 -18.98 -1.37 6.53
C GLY A 107 -17.90 -0.43 5.99
N VAL A 108 -16.75 -0.31 6.66
CA VAL A 108 -15.61 0.50 6.19
C VAL A 108 -14.33 -0.35 6.19
N PRO A 109 -14.08 -1.13 5.12
CA PRO A 109 -12.92 -2.02 5.06
C PRO A 109 -11.63 -1.27 4.71
N VAL A 110 -10.51 -1.73 5.29
CA VAL A 110 -9.14 -1.41 4.86
C VAL A 110 -8.37 -2.73 4.70
N ALA A 111 -7.81 -2.97 3.52
CA ALA A 111 -6.95 -4.12 3.26
C ALA A 111 -5.57 -3.85 3.89
N THR A 112 -5.26 -4.50 5.01
CA THR A 112 -4.05 -4.21 5.78
C THR A 112 -2.95 -5.20 5.44
N VAL A 113 -1.76 -4.70 5.07
CA VAL A 113 -0.55 -5.50 4.83
C VAL A 113 0.30 -5.62 6.10
N ALA A 114 1.36 -6.41 6.04
CA ALA A 114 2.29 -6.54 7.16
C ALA A 114 2.98 -5.21 7.52
N ILE A 115 3.45 -5.09 8.76
CA ILE A 115 4.17 -3.90 9.24
C ILE A 115 5.37 -3.61 8.34
N GLY A 116 5.45 -2.39 7.82
CA GLY A 116 6.51 -1.93 6.93
C GLY A 116 6.45 -2.47 5.50
N ASN A 117 5.46 -3.27 5.13
CA ASN A 117 5.44 -3.95 3.83
C ASN A 117 4.65 -3.16 2.75
N SER A 118 5.14 -1.99 2.41
CA SER A 118 4.56 -1.17 1.32
C SER A 118 4.74 -1.83 -0.06
N THR A 119 5.75 -2.69 -0.24
CA THR A 119 5.91 -3.53 -1.43
C THR A 119 4.67 -4.38 -1.69
N ASN A 120 4.20 -5.12 -0.67
CA ASN A 120 2.98 -5.92 -0.83
C ASN A 120 1.73 -5.07 -1.01
N ALA A 121 1.69 -3.87 -0.45
CA ALA A 121 0.58 -2.93 -0.70
C ALA A 121 0.52 -2.53 -2.19
N ALA A 122 1.65 -2.25 -2.81
CA ALA A 122 1.71 -1.93 -4.23
C ALA A 122 1.40 -3.15 -5.11
N LEU A 123 1.90 -4.33 -4.76
CA LEU A 123 1.55 -5.57 -5.47
C LEU A 123 0.05 -5.84 -5.41
N LEU A 124 -0.58 -5.68 -4.25
CA LEU A 124 -2.04 -5.83 -4.11
C LEU A 124 -2.79 -4.76 -4.93
N ALA A 125 -2.31 -3.53 -4.98
CA ALA A 125 -2.88 -2.50 -5.85
C ALA A 125 -2.77 -2.90 -7.33
N CYS A 126 -1.63 -3.42 -7.77
CA CYS A 126 -1.45 -3.95 -9.13
C CYS A 126 -2.42 -5.11 -9.41
N GLU A 127 -2.60 -6.05 -8.47
CA GLU A 127 -3.55 -7.17 -8.61
C GLU A 127 -4.99 -6.68 -8.76
N ILE A 128 -5.40 -5.65 -8.01
CA ILE A 128 -6.75 -5.04 -8.13
C ILE A 128 -6.92 -4.41 -9.52
N LEU A 129 -5.92 -3.68 -10.01
CA LEU A 129 -5.95 -3.06 -11.34
C LEU A 129 -5.95 -4.12 -12.46
N ALA A 130 -5.22 -5.21 -12.27
CA ALA A 130 -5.12 -6.32 -13.21
C ALA A 130 -6.44 -7.08 -13.43
N LEU A 131 -7.45 -6.90 -12.57
CA LEU A 131 -8.79 -7.46 -12.81
C LEU A 131 -9.44 -6.93 -14.10
N SER A 132 -8.98 -5.78 -14.60
CA SER A 132 -9.44 -5.16 -15.84
C SER A 132 -8.31 -4.83 -16.82
N ASP A 133 -7.10 -5.32 -16.57
CA ASP A 133 -5.91 -5.11 -17.39
C ASP A 133 -5.13 -6.42 -17.55
N ASN A 134 -5.32 -7.06 -18.71
CA ASN A 134 -4.70 -8.35 -19.03
C ASN A 134 -3.16 -8.25 -19.14
N GLU A 135 -2.62 -7.15 -19.66
CA GLU A 135 -1.17 -6.98 -19.78
C GLU A 135 -0.53 -6.91 -18.39
N LEU A 136 -1.14 -6.16 -17.48
CA LEU A 136 -0.68 -6.09 -16.08
C LEU A 136 -0.81 -7.45 -15.38
N SER A 137 -1.91 -8.18 -15.63
CA SER A 137 -2.11 -9.55 -15.13
C SER A 137 -1.00 -10.50 -15.56
N ASP A 138 -0.62 -10.48 -16.84
CA ASP A 138 0.44 -11.31 -17.38
C ASP A 138 1.81 -10.96 -16.79
N LYS A 139 2.11 -9.68 -16.59
CA LYS A 139 3.33 -9.22 -15.90
C LYS A 139 3.41 -9.73 -14.46
N ILE A 140 2.30 -9.69 -13.71
CA ILE A 140 2.24 -10.21 -12.34
C ILE A 140 2.48 -11.73 -12.33
N ALA A 141 1.83 -12.47 -13.24
CA ALA A 141 2.00 -13.91 -13.35
C ALA A 141 3.46 -14.29 -13.68
N ALA A 142 4.08 -13.60 -14.62
CA ALA A 142 5.48 -13.81 -14.99
C ALA A 142 6.45 -13.52 -13.83
N ALA A 143 6.21 -12.44 -13.06
CA ALA A 143 7.03 -12.10 -11.90
C ALA A 143 6.90 -13.15 -10.79
N ARG A 144 5.70 -13.71 -10.57
CA ARG A 144 5.49 -14.82 -9.62
C ARG A 144 6.21 -16.09 -10.04
N ALA A 145 6.10 -16.47 -11.31
CA ALA A 145 6.80 -17.63 -11.85
C ALA A 145 8.33 -17.49 -11.72
N LYS A 146 8.87 -16.31 -11.99
CA LYS A 146 10.30 -16.02 -11.81
C LYS A 146 10.74 -16.20 -10.36
N ARG A 147 10.00 -15.69 -9.38
CA ARG A 147 10.31 -15.87 -7.95
C ARG A 147 10.25 -17.34 -7.54
N GLU A 148 9.30 -18.10 -8.07
CA GLU A 148 9.23 -19.54 -7.82
C GLU A 148 10.49 -20.27 -8.31
N GLU A 149 10.95 -19.95 -9.53
CA GLU A 149 12.19 -20.52 -10.08
C GLU A 149 13.43 -20.11 -9.27
N GLU A 150 13.51 -18.85 -8.84
CA GLU A 150 14.59 -18.37 -7.97
C GLU A 150 14.65 -19.14 -6.65
N VAL A 151 13.50 -19.39 -6.01
CA VAL A 151 13.46 -20.17 -4.75
C VAL A 151 13.82 -21.64 -5.00
N LYS A 152 13.37 -22.23 -6.10
CA LYS A 152 13.75 -23.60 -6.46
C LYS A 152 15.26 -23.72 -6.69
N ALA A 153 15.88 -22.78 -7.40
CA ALA A 153 17.31 -22.77 -7.65
C ALA A 153 18.16 -22.64 -6.34
N LEU A 154 17.63 -22.05 -5.29
CA LEU A 154 18.31 -22.02 -3.98
C LEU A 154 18.52 -23.41 -3.38
N ASN A 155 17.63 -24.39 -3.66
CA ASN A 155 17.79 -25.75 -3.17
C ASN A 155 19.01 -26.46 -3.77
N ASP A 156 19.42 -26.04 -4.99
CA ASP A 156 20.57 -26.63 -5.68
C ASP A 156 21.90 -26.05 -5.21
N THR A 157 21.89 -24.86 -4.56
CA THR A 157 23.11 -24.12 -4.22
C THR A 157 23.29 -23.85 -2.73
N ALA A 158 22.20 -23.77 -1.96
CA ALA A 158 22.24 -23.35 -0.53
C ALA A 158 22.99 -24.35 0.37
N TRP A 159 23.08 -25.62 -0.04
CA TRP A 159 23.64 -26.72 0.78
C TRP A 159 25.04 -27.15 0.36
N ASP A 160 25.60 -26.58 -0.72
CA ASP A 160 26.92 -26.96 -1.27
C ASP A 160 28.09 -26.52 -0.34
N ASN A 161 27.83 -25.69 0.66
CA ASN A 161 28.83 -25.18 1.61
C ASN A 161 28.58 -25.61 3.08
N SER A 162 27.79 -26.63 3.31
CA SER A 162 27.49 -27.15 4.66
C SER A 162 28.26 -28.43 5.00
#